data_1a3eacd5aecabe2def9e76c9b292a57d
#
_entry.id   1a3eacd5aecabe2def9e76c9b292a57d
#
_cell.length_a   1.000
_cell.length_b   1.000
_cell.length_c   1.000
_cell.angle_alpha   90.00
_cell.angle_beta   90.00
_cell.angle_gamma   90.00
#
_symmetry.space_group_name_H-M   'P 1'
#
loop_
_entity.id
_entity.type
_entity.pdbx_description
1 polymer ?
#
loop_
_entity_poly.entity_id
_entity_poly.type
_entity_poly.pdbx_seq_one_letter_code
_entity_poly.pdbx_strand_id
1 'polypeptide(L)'
;MRRVLRSCISILLVLLLFLQTGVIFARAESERPSSKELQSVATAILERKKAEHGATPTDLFFNASFLQTAGSTAGDWYPFAIGRLALETSTEEYLAVLYDNIEKAYHKDGVLDATKATEYHRMILAILAMGGDPTHVGIDRSIDLLRDGVWNCVDKSGTPSLGKQGVNGYIWGLLAIDSMQYEAPDGAMYTRDMILSEVLSAELPRGGWALSGSVADVDVTAMAIQALAPYRDVRADVKDAIDRALNRLSELQDADGGFSAWGRSNAGSVSQVLIALCTLGIDPFTDARFVKNGSTAYDAMMRFQLQDGGFSDSVGGSYNSRASEQTLCAVTALWRMQNGMRCLYDLRPDDLGETPKVAFSAFDAKSMAETRALPTELTLEHRPTVLRLLYQLSATPDVSGREEAERILLSAKAQIDAIILELERLESEIAAVLYPFDALNLRDYGEVKALYQRYEALSVSNRAFLSDSAAEDLLRAKAQLQTELRATLIGAGCGLVVLCLLLYIVFHIRHRRRAQQLPESDE
;
A
#
# COMPACT_ATOMS: atom_id res chain seq x y z
N MET A 1 -32.31 -3.45 73.19
CA MET A 1 -32.85 -3.30 71.83
C MET A 1 -32.06 -2.34 70.93
N ARG A 2 -31.82 -1.05 71.32
CA ARG A 2 -31.09 -0.08 70.46
C ARG A 2 -29.61 -0.43 70.11
N ARG A 3 -28.88 -1.15 71.00
CA ARG A 3 -27.48 -1.57 70.70
C ARG A 3 -27.42 -2.74 69.73
N VAL A 4 -28.33 -3.72 69.82
CA VAL A 4 -28.41 -4.87 68.89
C VAL A 4 -28.82 -4.39 67.49
N LEU A 5 -29.77 -3.44 67.39
CA LEU A 5 -30.18 -2.88 66.12
C LEU A 5 -29.06 -2.11 65.39
N ARG A 6 -28.23 -1.33 66.15
CA ARG A 6 -27.05 -0.65 65.59
C ARG A 6 -25.98 -1.63 65.10
N SER A 7 -25.74 -2.74 65.83
CA SER A 7 -24.79 -3.79 65.40
C SER A 7 -25.28 -4.51 64.15
N CYS A 8 -26.59 -4.81 64.05
CA CYS A 8 -27.18 -5.41 62.86
C CYS A 8 -27.13 -4.49 61.65
N ILE A 9 -27.35 -3.18 61.81
CA ILE A 9 -27.24 -2.20 60.72
C ILE A 9 -25.79 -2.04 60.27
N SER A 10 -24.83 -2.03 61.22
CA SER A 10 -23.40 -1.98 60.87
C SER A 10 -22.92 -3.22 60.11
N ILE A 11 -23.38 -4.41 60.50
CA ILE A 11 -23.06 -5.66 59.79
C ILE A 11 -23.73 -5.68 58.41
N LEU A 12 -24.98 -5.18 58.27
CA LEU A 12 -25.65 -5.07 56.99
C LEU A 12 -24.98 -4.06 56.04
N LEU A 13 -24.50 -2.94 56.58
CA LEU A 13 -23.72 -1.93 55.82
C LEU A 13 -22.34 -2.49 55.39
N VAL A 14 -21.65 -3.26 56.20
CA VAL A 14 -20.39 -3.91 55.84
C VAL A 14 -20.64 -4.99 54.81
N LEU A 15 -21.73 -5.78 54.92
CA LEU A 15 -22.12 -6.77 53.92
C LEU A 15 -22.55 -6.10 52.58
N LEU A 16 -23.26 -4.96 52.63
CA LEU A 16 -23.58 -4.16 51.45
C LEU A 16 -22.31 -3.54 50.82
N LEU A 17 -21.34 -3.11 51.61
CA LEU A 17 -20.05 -2.65 51.12
C LEU A 17 -19.24 -3.79 50.51
N PHE A 18 -19.27 -5.01 51.10
CA PHE A 18 -18.64 -6.19 50.53
C PHE A 18 -19.39 -6.67 49.27
N LEU A 19 -20.70 -6.54 49.18
CA LEU A 19 -21.48 -6.77 47.95
C LEU A 19 -21.23 -5.71 46.88
N GLN A 20 -20.92 -4.46 47.26
CA GLN A 20 -20.51 -3.42 46.30
C GLN A 20 -19.05 -3.52 45.88
N THR A 21 -18.16 -4.05 46.74
CA THR A 21 -16.78 -4.37 46.38
C THR A 21 -16.65 -5.73 45.73
N GLY A 22 -17.66 -6.62 45.89
CA GLY A 22 -17.79 -7.91 45.23
C GLY A 22 -18.56 -7.86 43.89
N VAL A 23 -18.97 -6.70 43.41
CA VAL A 23 -19.07 -6.45 41.99
C VAL A 23 -17.62 -6.35 41.50
N ILE A 24 -16.89 -7.46 41.56
CA ILE A 24 -15.91 -7.82 40.56
C ILE A 24 -16.60 -7.38 39.25
N PHE A 25 -16.07 -6.36 38.60
CA PHE A 25 -16.27 -6.19 37.20
C PHE A 25 -15.97 -7.56 36.59
N ALA A 26 -17.01 -8.37 36.39
CA ALA A 26 -16.99 -9.34 35.33
C ALA A 26 -16.86 -8.49 34.11
N ARG A 27 -15.61 -8.13 33.77
CA ARG A 27 -15.25 -7.53 32.51
C ARG A 27 -15.78 -8.56 31.53
N ALA A 28 -16.73 -8.15 30.69
CA ALA A 28 -17.24 -9.04 29.68
C ALA A 28 -16.02 -9.71 29.02
N GLU A 29 -15.97 -11.04 29.08
CA GLU A 29 -14.98 -11.77 28.30
C GLU A 29 -15.11 -11.22 26.89
N SER A 30 -13.98 -10.89 26.26
CA SER A 30 -13.98 -10.42 24.88
C SER A 30 -14.76 -11.42 24.04
N GLU A 31 -15.90 -11.00 23.50
CA GLU A 31 -16.68 -11.86 22.63
C GLU A 31 -15.88 -12.10 21.35
N ARG A 32 -15.69 -13.38 21.03
CA ARG A 32 -15.06 -13.76 19.76
C ARG A 32 -15.96 -13.29 18.62
N PRO A 33 -15.45 -12.50 17.65
CA PRO A 33 -16.23 -12.08 16.49
C PRO A 33 -16.66 -13.31 15.69
N SER A 34 -17.89 -13.32 15.22
CA SER A 34 -18.36 -14.32 14.28
C SER A 34 -17.67 -14.17 12.90
N SER A 35 -17.68 -15.24 12.12
CA SER A 35 -17.18 -15.23 10.73
C SER A 35 -17.81 -14.10 9.90
N LYS A 36 -19.10 -13.80 10.11
CA LYS A 36 -19.82 -12.73 9.44
C LYS A 36 -19.36 -11.33 9.89
N GLU A 37 -19.06 -11.15 11.17
CA GLU A 37 -18.52 -9.88 11.67
C GLU A 37 -17.12 -9.61 11.10
N LEU A 38 -16.26 -10.64 11.04
CA LEU A 38 -14.95 -10.50 10.39
C LEU A 38 -15.07 -10.12 8.92
N GLN A 39 -15.99 -10.75 8.17
CA GLN A 39 -16.27 -10.37 6.78
C GLN A 39 -16.81 -8.93 6.67
N SER A 40 -17.64 -8.50 7.62
CA SER A 40 -18.14 -7.13 7.65
C SER A 40 -17.01 -6.10 7.86
N VAL A 41 -16.07 -6.38 8.76
CA VAL A 41 -14.89 -5.53 8.97
C VAL A 41 -14.03 -5.49 7.71
N ALA A 42 -13.77 -6.65 7.09
CA ALA A 42 -13.01 -6.71 5.84
C ALA A 42 -13.68 -5.91 4.72
N THR A 43 -15.00 -6.06 4.56
CA THR A 43 -15.78 -5.31 3.56
C THR A 43 -15.70 -3.81 3.81
N ALA A 44 -15.82 -3.36 5.06
CA ALA A 44 -15.74 -1.94 5.41
C ALA A 44 -14.36 -1.34 5.04
N ILE A 45 -13.27 -2.08 5.30
CA ILE A 45 -11.92 -1.68 4.88
C ILE A 45 -11.83 -1.55 3.35
N LEU A 46 -12.37 -2.52 2.62
CA LEU A 46 -12.34 -2.52 1.16
C LEU A 46 -13.17 -1.36 0.58
N GLU A 47 -14.36 -1.10 1.13
CA GLU A 47 -15.19 0.03 0.71
C GLU A 47 -14.51 1.39 0.99
N ARG A 48 -13.83 1.51 2.13
CA ARG A 48 -13.03 2.71 2.42
C ARG A 48 -11.88 2.90 1.43
N LYS A 49 -11.20 1.79 1.05
CA LYS A 49 -10.15 1.83 0.02
C LYS A 49 -10.70 2.18 -1.35
N LYS A 50 -11.87 1.67 -1.73
CA LYS A 50 -12.57 2.07 -2.96
C LYS A 50 -12.85 3.57 -2.98
N ALA A 51 -13.38 4.11 -1.88
CA ALA A 51 -13.67 5.54 -1.75
C ALA A 51 -12.42 6.42 -1.87
N GLU A 52 -11.26 5.96 -1.38
CA GLU A 52 -9.96 6.64 -1.57
C GLU A 52 -9.62 6.82 -3.07
N HIS A 53 -10.02 5.87 -3.90
CA HIS A 53 -9.83 5.89 -5.35
C HIS A 53 -11.04 6.44 -6.13
N GLY A 54 -11.91 7.20 -5.48
CA GLY A 54 -13.05 7.87 -6.10
C GLY A 54 -14.17 6.93 -6.56
N ALA A 55 -14.13 5.64 -6.19
CA ALA A 55 -15.15 4.66 -6.55
C ALA A 55 -16.35 4.71 -5.61
N THR A 56 -17.55 4.43 -6.14
CA THR A 56 -18.79 4.27 -5.38
C THR A 56 -18.92 2.83 -4.84
N PRO A 57 -19.80 2.56 -3.88
CA PRO A 57 -20.03 1.19 -3.39
C PRO A 57 -20.44 0.19 -4.48
N THR A 58 -21.08 0.64 -5.56
CA THR A 58 -21.51 -0.22 -6.69
C THR A 58 -20.42 -0.48 -7.72
N ASP A 59 -19.30 0.26 -7.67
CA ASP A 59 -18.20 0.07 -8.58
C ASP A 59 -17.37 -1.16 -8.20
N LEU A 60 -16.62 -1.70 -9.16
CA LEU A 60 -15.68 -2.78 -8.91
C LEU A 60 -14.52 -2.27 -8.04
N PHE A 61 -13.97 -3.16 -7.22
CA PHE A 61 -12.79 -2.84 -6.43
C PHE A 61 -11.61 -2.47 -7.35
N PHE A 62 -11.38 -3.27 -8.38
CA PHE A 62 -10.31 -3.06 -9.35
C PHE A 62 -10.70 -2.04 -10.43
N ASN A 63 -10.97 -0.79 -10.00
CA ASN A 63 -11.16 0.32 -10.92
C ASN A 63 -9.81 0.86 -11.43
N ALA A 64 -9.83 1.65 -12.50
CA ALA A 64 -8.62 2.14 -13.17
C ALA A 64 -7.69 2.95 -12.25
N SER A 65 -8.23 3.72 -11.30
CA SER A 65 -7.45 4.49 -10.32
C SER A 65 -6.72 3.58 -9.33
N PHE A 66 -7.41 2.57 -8.76
CA PHE A 66 -6.77 1.60 -7.88
C PHE A 66 -5.69 0.80 -8.61
N LEU A 67 -5.96 0.37 -9.83
CA LEU A 67 -5.05 -0.48 -10.62
C LEU A 67 -3.69 0.18 -10.94
N GLN A 68 -3.58 1.51 -10.84
CA GLN A 68 -2.28 2.18 -10.94
C GLN A 68 -1.35 1.88 -9.78
N THR A 69 -1.89 1.46 -8.65
CA THR A 69 -1.09 1.07 -7.48
C THR A 69 -0.54 -0.34 -7.58
N ALA A 70 -0.92 -1.12 -8.60
CA ALA A 70 -0.44 -2.50 -8.79
C ALA A 70 1.09 -2.54 -8.92
N GLY A 71 1.71 -3.44 -8.18
CA GLY A 71 3.17 -3.52 -8.04
C GLY A 71 3.75 -2.64 -6.92
N SER A 72 2.90 -1.96 -6.14
CA SER A 72 3.32 -1.19 -4.96
C SER A 72 2.82 -1.81 -3.66
N THR A 73 3.44 -1.44 -2.54
CA THR A 73 2.97 -1.85 -1.21
C THR A 73 1.53 -1.42 -0.98
N ALA A 74 1.15 -0.22 -1.42
CA ALA A 74 -0.22 0.30 -1.25
C ALA A 74 -1.27 -0.41 -2.13
N GLY A 75 -0.83 -1.16 -3.16
CA GLY A 75 -1.70 -1.78 -4.15
C GLY A 75 -1.81 -3.30 -4.06
N ASP A 76 -0.81 -4.02 -3.52
CA ASP A 76 -0.75 -5.48 -3.69
C ASP A 76 -1.34 -6.25 -2.51
N TRP A 77 -1.32 -5.72 -1.28
CA TRP A 77 -1.86 -6.41 -0.11
C TRP A 77 -3.39 -6.48 -0.09
N TYR A 78 -4.08 -5.52 -0.70
CA TYR A 78 -5.53 -5.58 -0.86
C TYR A 78 -5.96 -6.73 -1.80
N PRO A 79 -5.44 -6.85 -3.04
CA PRO A 79 -5.68 -8.01 -3.89
C PRO A 79 -5.31 -9.33 -3.21
N PHE A 80 -4.17 -9.39 -2.52
CA PHE A 80 -3.77 -10.56 -1.75
C PHE A 80 -4.86 -10.98 -0.76
N ALA A 81 -5.34 -10.05 0.08
CA ALA A 81 -6.37 -10.35 1.06
C ALA A 81 -7.72 -10.70 0.41
N ILE A 82 -8.12 -9.99 -0.67
CA ILE A 82 -9.34 -10.30 -1.45
C ILE A 82 -9.29 -11.74 -1.94
N GLY A 83 -8.15 -12.17 -2.51
CA GLY A 83 -7.97 -13.53 -2.96
C GLY A 83 -8.04 -14.58 -1.85
N ARG A 84 -7.56 -14.22 -0.66
CA ARG A 84 -7.59 -15.09 0.53
C ARG A 84 -8.95 -15.13 1.24
N LEU A 85 -9.78 -14.11 1.07
CA LEU A 85 -11.18 -14.08 1.54
C LEU A 85 -12.13 -14.80 0.58
N ALA A 86 -11.65 -15.28 -0.57
CA ALA A 86 -12.46 -15.87 -1.64
C ALA A 86 -13.64 -14.96 -2.07
N LEU A 87 -13.40 -13.66 -2.11
CA LEU A 87 -14.38 -12.68 -2.61
C LEU A 87 -14.43 -12.77 -4.13
N GLU A 88 -15.67 -12.78 -4.67
CA GLU A 88 -15.87 -12.71 -6.13
C GLU A 88 -15.44 -11.33 -6.64
N THR A 89 -14.46 -11.31 -7.52
CA THR A 89 -14.02 -10.10 -8.23
C THR A 89 -13.32 -10.49 -9.52
N SER A 90 -13.31 -9.59 -10.51
CA SER A 90 -12.45 -9.76 -11.68
C SER A 90 -11.00 -9.60 -11.25
N THR A 91 -10.20 -10.64 -11.41
CA THR A 91 -8.78 -10.64 -11.04
C THR A 91 -7.87 -10.34 -12.23
N GLU A 92 -8.40 -10.49 -13.45
CA GLU A 92 -7.62 -10.43 -14.69
C GLU A 92 -7.05 -9.04 -14.96
N GLU A 93 -7.83 -7.98 -14.72
CA GLU A 93 -7.37 -6.61 -14.90
C GLU A 93 -6.21 -6.26 -13.95
N TYR A 94 -6.29 -6.71 -12.69
CA TYR A 94 -5.20 -6.50 -11.73
C TYR A 94 -3.94 -7.25 -12.17
N LEU A 95 -4.06 -8.54 -12.49
CA LEU A 95 -2.93 -9.35 -12.96
C LEU A 95 -2.31 -8.77 -14.23
N ALA A 96 -3.13 -8.34 -15.19
CA ALA A 96 -2.65 -7.78 -16.44
C ALA A 96 -1.83 -6.49 -16.21
N VAL A 97 -2.31 -5.59 -15.35
CA VAL A 97 -1.59 -4.35 -15.03
C VAL A 97 -0.33 -4.65 -14.22
N LEU A 98 -0.39 -5.57 -13.24
CA LEU A 98 0.77 -5.98 -12.46
C LEU A 98 1.86 -6.59 -13.35
N TYR A 99 1.49 -7.48 -14.27
CA TYR A 99 2.42 -8.11 -15.20
C TYR A 99 3.08 -7.08 -16.13
N ASP A 100 2.32 -6.14 -16.70
CA ASP A 100 2.86 -5.05 -17.53
C ASP A 100 3.84 -4.16 -16.72
N ASN A 101 3.55 -3.88 -15.45
CA ASN A 101 4.45 -3.11 -14.59
C ASN A 101 5.75 -3.88 -14.29
N ILE A 102 5.67 -5.19 -14.05
CA ILE A 102 6.84 -6.05 -13.86
C ILE A 102 7.68 -6.10 -15.14
N GLU A 103 7.07 -6.33 -16.31
CA GLU A 103 7.77 -6.33 -17.61
C GLU A 103 8.50 -5.00 -17.83
N LYS A 104 7.84 -3.85 -17.56
CA LYS A 104 8.46 -2.53 -17.66
C LYS A 104 9.67 -2.36 -16.74
N ALA A 105 9.60 -2.85 -15.50
CA ALA A 105 10.73 -2.82 -14.57
C ALA A 105 11.91 -3.65 -15.10
N TYR A 106 11.66 -4.85 -15.60
CA TYR A 106 12.70 -5.71 -16.19
C TYR A 106 13.30 -5.08 -17.47
N HIS A 107 12.48 -4.50 -18.34
CA HIS A 107 12.99 -3.80 -19.53
C HIS A 107 13.87 -2.60 -19.19
N LYS A 108 13.53 -1.88 -18.13
CA LYS A 108 14.27 -0.69 -17.70
C LYS A 108 15.56 -1.04 -16.99
N ASP A 109 15.51 -1.97 -16.06
CA ASP A 109 16.54 -2.19 -15.05
C ASP A 109 17.17 -3.59 -15.10
N GLY A 110 16.63 -4.51 -15.90
CA GLY A 110 17.03 -5.92 -15.96
C GLY A 110 16.61 -6.75 -14.74
N VAL A 111 16.05 -6.11 -13.72
CA VAL A 111 15.57 -6.69 -12.45
C VAL A 111 14.33 -5.93 -11.98
N LEU A 112 13.51 -6.57 -11.16
CA LEU A 112 12.34 -5.93 -10.58
C LEU A 112 12.74 -4.83 -9.58
N ASP A 113 13.61 -5.16 -8.63
CA ASP A 113 14.21 -4.23 -7.68
C ASP A 113 15.64 -4.68 -7.34
N ALA A 114 16.59 -3.74 -7.38
CA ALA A 114 18.02 -4.02 -7.17
C ALA A 114 18.42 -4.13 -5.70
N THR A 115 17.54 -3.73 -4.77
CA THR A 115 17.85 -3.54 -3.36
C THR A 115 16.92 -4.28 -2.42
N LYS A 116 15.69 -4.54 -2.85
CA LYS A 116 14.60 -5.05 -2.00
C LYS A 116 14.05 -6.35 -2.57
N ALA A 117 14.57 -7.48 -2.11
CA ALA A 117 14.01 -8.80 -2.43
C ALA A 117 12.54 -8.93 -2.03
N THR A 118 12.10 -8.22 -0.97
CA THR A 118 10.71 -8.24 -0.51
C THR A 118 9.69 -7.70 -1.52
N GLU A 119 10.11 -6.90 -2.51
CA GLU A 119 9.24 -6.47 -3.61
C GLU A 119 8.80 -7.68 -4.46
N TYR A 120 9.75 -8.57 -4.79
CA TYR A 120 9.44 -9.84 -5.46
C TYR A 120 8.48 -10.68 -4.63
N HIS A 121 8.75 -10.86 -3.34
CA HIS A 121 7.98 -11.73 -2.46
C HIS A 121 6.53 -11.26 -2.34
N ARG A 122 6.30 -9.95 -2.20
CA ARG A 122 4.97 -9.35 -2.17
C ARG A 122 4.20 -9.64 -3.46
N MET A 123 4.83 -9.41 -4.62
CA MET A 123 4.19 -9.64 -5.92
C MET A 123 3.94 -11.13 -6.18
N ILE A 124 4.85 -12.03 -5.76
CA ILE A 124 4.62 -13.49 -5.81
C ILE A 124 3.33 -13.84 -5.07
N LEU A 125 3.19 -13.37 -3.84
CA LEU A 125 2.02 -13.67 -3.01
C LEU A 125 0.73 -13.07 -3.59
N ALA A 126 0.78 -11.84 -4.11
CA ALA A 126 -0.37 -11.18 -4.73
C ALA A 126 -0.79 -11.90 -6.04
N ILE A 127 0.17 -12.26 -6.89
CA ILE A 127 -0.08 -13.01 -8.13
C ILE A 127 -0.76 -14.33 -7.81
N LEU A 128 -0.23 -15.10 -6.87
CA LEU A 128 -0.79 -16.39 -6.47
C LEU A 128 -2.21 -16.25 -5.90
N ALA A 129 -2.44 -15.28 -5.03
CA ALA A 129 -3.75 -15.04 -4.44
C ALA A 129 -4.80 -14.67 -5.50
N MET A 130 -4.38 -14.04 -6.58
CA MET A 130 -5.23 -13.69 -7.72
C MET A 130 -5.35 -14.80 -8.78
N GLY A 131 -4.68 -15.95 -8.59
CA GLY A 131 -4.73 -17.10 -9.50
C GLY A 131 -3.71 -17.06 -10.62
N GLY A 132 -2.73 -16.17 -10.56
CA GLY A 132 -1.62 -16.08 -11.50
C GLY A 132 -0.48 -17.04 -11.18
N ASP A 133 0.52 -17.08 -12.07
CA ASP A 133 1.73 -17.90 -11.95
C ASP A 133 2.96 -16.96 -11.89
N PRO A 134 3.63 -16.83 -10.73
CA PRO A 134 4.78 -15.95 -10.58
C PRO A 134 6.06 -16.47 -11.27
N THR A 135 6.06 -17.70 -11.76
CA THR A 135 7.18 -18.29 -12.52
C THR A 135 7.09 -18.04 -14.02
N HIS A 136 5.97 -17.49 -14.49
CA HIS A 136 5.68 -17.24 -15.91
C HIS A 136 4.98 -15.88 -16.07
N VAL A 137 5.66 -14.81 -15.68
CA VAL A 137 5.13 -13.43 -15.76
C VAL A 137 5.52 -12.81 -17.10
N GLY A 138 4.64 -11.94 -17.61
CA GLY A 138 4.81 -11.24 -18.87
C GLY A 138 4.06 -11.89 -20.05
N ILE A 139 3.96 -11.15 -21.15
CA ILE A 139 3.28 -11.62 -22.37
C ILE A 139 4.00 -12.83 -22.97
N ASP A 140 5.32 -12.81 -22.96
CA ASP A 140 6.18 -13.91 -23.41
C ASP A 140 6.43 -14.97 -22.33
N ARG A 141 5.92 -14.75 -21.10
CA ARG A 141 6.05 -15.65 -19.95
C ARG A 141 7.51 -15.96 -19.55
N SER A 142 8.43 -15.05 -19.82
CA SER A 142 9.86 -15.26 -19.63
C SER A 142 10.37 -14.93 -18.23
N ILE A 143 9.60 -14.16 -17.44
CA ILE A 143 10.00 -13.67 -16.12
C ILE A 143 9.58 -14.67 -15.05
N ASP A 144 10.55 -15.10 -14.24
CA ASP A 144 10.37 -15.99 -13.09
C ASP A 144 10.76 -15.25 -11.80
N LEU A 145 9.74 -14.78 -11.07
CA LEU A 145 9.94 -14.00 -9.85
C LEU A 145 10.47 -14.85 -8.69
N LEU A 146 10.20 -16.17 -8.65
CA LEU A 146 10.76 -17.06 -7.63
C LEU A 146 12.25 -17.28 -7.85
N ARG A 147 12.65 -17.50 -9.11
CA ARG A 147 14.06 -17.60 -9.47
C ARG A 147 14.80 -16.33 -9.07
N ASP A 148 14.29 -15.17 -9.52
CA ASP A 148 15.03 -13.91 -9.43
C ASP A 148 14.90 -13.26 -8.03
N GLY A 149 13.79 -13.49 -7.33
CA GLY A 149 13.52 -12.93 -6.00
C GLY A 149 13.94 -13.80 -4.84
N VAL A 150 14.14 -15.12 -5.04
CA VAL A 150 14.51 -16.06 -3.98
C VAL A 150 15.68 -16.93 -4.38
N TRP A 151 15.49 -17.87 -5.34
CA TRP A 151 16.47 -18.93 -5.61
C TRP A 151 17.82 -18.42 -6.08
N ASN A 152 17.83 -17.40 -6.93
CA ASN A 152 19.03 -16.77 -7.49
C ASN A 152 18.98 -15.25 -7.31
N CYS A 153 18.52 -14.80 -6.14
CA CYS A 153 18.34 -13.38 -5.86
C CYS A 153 19.68 -12.64 -5.82
N VAL A 154 19.93 -11.83 -6.85
CA VAL A 154 21.14 -11.03 -7.01
C VAL A 154 20.80 -9.57 -7.31
N ASP A 155 21.72 -8.67 -7.00
CA ASP A 155 21.63 -7.27 -7.42
C ASP A 155 22.11 -7.07 -8.88
N LYS A 156 22.07 -5.82 -9.36
CA LYS A 156 22.53 -5.45 -10.71
C LYS A 156 24.00 -5.82 -10.99
N SER A 157 24.81 -6.07 -9.97
CA SER A 157 26.22 -6.50 -10.11
C SER A 157 26.37 -8.03 -10.11
N GLY A 158 25.29 -8.78 -9.94
CA GLY A 158 25.31 -10.23 -9.78
C GLY A 158 25.69 -10.69 -8.37
N THR A 159 25.71 -9.77 -7.38
CA THR A 159 26.02 -10.12 -6.00
C THR A 159 24.79 -10.66 -5.27
N PRO A 160 24.92 -11.75 -4.46
CA PRO A 160 23.83 -12.27 -3.65
C PRO A 160 23.13 -11.18 -2.82
N SER A 161 21.80 -11.07 -2.92
CA SER A 161 21.07 -9.91 -2.37
C SER A 161 19.86 -10.24 -1.51
N LEU A 162 19.48 -11.51 -1.35
CA LEU A 162 18.33 -11.90 -0.53
C LEU A 162 18.42 -11.37 0.91
N GLY A 163 19.62 -11.39 1.51
CA GLY A 163 19.86 -10.88 2.86
C GLY A 163 20.16 -9.37 2.96
N LYS A 164 20.11 -8.60 1.88
CA LYS A 164 20.40 -7.14 1.94
C LYS A 164 19.45 -6.34 2.84
N GLN A 165 18.24 -6.84 3.03
CA GLN A 165 17.27 -6.29 3.98
C GLN A 165 17.33 -6.97 5.36
N GLY A 166 18.49 -7.53 5.73
CA GLY A 166 18.66 -8.33 6.94
C GLY A 166 17.78 -9.58 6.92
N VAL A 167 17.32 -10.00 8.10
CA VAL A 167 16.46 -11.20 8.25
C VAL A 167 15.14 -11.08 7.49
N ASN A 168 14.69 -9.86 7.17
CA ASN A 168 13.40 -9.63 6.49
C ASN A 168 13.36 -10.27 5.09
N GLY A 169 14.46 -10.18 4.33
CA GLY A 169 14.55 -10.84 3.02
C GLY A 169 14.39 -12.37 3.12
N TYR A 170 15.01 -12.99 4.11
CA TYR A 170 14.91 -14.44 4.35
C TYR A 170 13.51 -14.85 4.84
N ILE A 171 12.89 -14.08 5.75
CA ILE A 171 11.53 -14.34 6.24
C ILE A 171 10.53 -14.32 5.08
N TRP A 172 10.51 -13.26 4.30
CA TRP A 172 9.57 -13.13 3.18
C TRP A 172 9.91 -14.08 2.03
N GLY A 173 11.17 -14.41 1.84
CA GLY A 173 11.62 -15.46 0.92
C GLY A 173 11.02 -16.83 1.28
N LEU A 174 11.06 -17.24 2.57
CA LEU A 174 10.43 -18.48 3.03
C LEU A 174 8.90 -18.44 2.81
N LEU A 175 8.23 -17.35 3.19
CA LEU A 175 6.79 -17.20 2.96
C LEU A 175 6.42 -17.34 1.47
N ALA A 176 7.24 -16.78 0.57
CA ALA A 176 7.01 -16.87 -0.87
C ALA A 176 7.16 -18.31 -1.40
N ILE A 177 8.24 -19.02 -1.05
CA ILE A 177 8.46 -20.39 -1.55
C ILE A 177 7.54 -21.42 -0.88
N ASP A 178 7.18 -21.22 0.39
CA ASP A 178 6.32 -22.13 1.11
C ASP A 178 4.83 -21.94 0.78
N SER A 179 4.46 -20.81 0.22
CA SER A 179 3.08 -20.48 -0.14
C SER A 179 2.42 -21.53 -1.05
N MET A 180 3.20 -22.13 -1.96
CA MET A 180 2.80 -23.26 -2.83
C MET A 180 3.75 -24.45 -2.73
N GLN A 181 4.65 -24.46 -1.72
CA GLN A 181 5.69 -25.49 -1.52
C GLN A 181 6.60 -25.66 -2.74
N TYR A 182 7.07 -24.54 -3.32
CA TYR A 182 7.99 -24.58 -4.45
C TYR A 182 9.33 -25.22 -4.07
N GLU A 183 9.84 -26.07 -4.96
CA GLU A 183 11.15 -26.70 -4.79
C GLU A 183 12.25 -25.88 -5.46
N ALA A 184 13.42 -25.85 -4.84
CA ALA A 184 14.58 -25.17 -5.41
C ALA A 184 15.04 -25.89 -6.68
N PRO A 185 15.28 -25.16 -7.78
CA PRO A 185 15.87 -25.76 -8.98
C PRO A 185 17.31 -26.19 -8.72
N ASP A 186 17.80 -27.13 -9.55
CA ASP A 186 19.20 -27.56 -9.50
C ASP A 186 20.13 -26.37 -9.67
N GLY A 187 21.12 -26.24 -8.78
CA GLY A 187 22.11 -25.16 -8.83
C GLY A 187 21.59 -23.81 -8.27
N ALA A 188 20.46 -23.81 -7.57
CA ALA A 188 19.97 -22.62 -6.87
C ALA A 188 21.02 -22.07 -5.89
N MET A 189 21.19 -20.74 -5.89
CA MET A 189 22.13 -20.06 -4.99
C MET A 189 21.66 -20.14 -3.53
N TYR A 190 20.34 -20.05 -3.31
CA TYR A 190 19.70 -20.22 -2.02
C TYR A 190 18.79 -21.44 -2.05
N THR A 191 18.87 -22.27 -1.03
CA THR A 191 17.91 -23.36 -0.79
C THR A 191 17.02 -23.05 0.39
N ARG A 192 15.89 -23.75 0.52
CA ARG A 192 14.98 -23.61 1.66
C ARG A 192 15.72 -23.78 2.99
N ASP A 193 16.58 -24.79 3.11
CA ASP A 193 17.34 -25.05 4.33
C ASP A 193 18.35 -23.94 4.66
N MET A 194 18.99 -23.35 3.65
CA MET A 194 19.88 -22.19 3.84
C MET A 194 19.10 -20.99 4.36
N ILE A 195 17.97 -20.66 3.72
CA ILE A 195 17.13 -19.52 4.12
C ILE A 195 16.59 -19.73 5.55
N LEU A 196 16.11 -20.94 5.85
CA LEU A 196 15.64 -21.30 7.18
C LEU A 196 16.74 -21.15 8.25
N SER A 197 17.98 -21.59 7.92
CA SER A 197 19.13 -21.45 8.80
C SER A 197 19.50 -19.99 9.06
N GLU A 198 19.40 -19.13 8.05
CA GLU A 198 19.62 -17.68 8.20
C GLU A 198 18.58 -17.03 9.13
N VAL A 199 17.29 -17.41 9.00
CA VAL A 199 16.25 -16.93 9.92
C VAL A 199 16.54 -17.38 11.35
N LEU A 200 16.86 -18.65 11.58
CA LEU A 200 17.19 -19.16 12.91
C LEU A 200 18.43 -18.52 13.50
N SER A 201 19.50 -18.32 12.70
CA SER A 201 20.74 -17.71 13.17
C SER A 201 20.60 -16.25 13.58
N ALA A 202 19.58 -15.57 13.04
CA ALA A 202 19.25 -14.18 13.37
C ALA A 202 18.40 -14.03 14.65
N GLU A 203 18.00 -15.13 15.30
CA GLU A 203 17.27 -15.09 16.56
C GLU A 203 18.09 -14.38 17.65
N LEU A 204 17.46 -13.49 18.39
CA LEU A 204 18.09 -12.75 19.47
C LEU A 204 18.25 -13.62 20.73
N PRO A 205 19.26 -13.39 21.59
CA PRO A 205 19.54 -14.23 22.78
C PRO A 205 18.37 -14.40 23.76
N ARG A 206 17.43 -13.44 23.77
CA ARG A 206 16.22 -13.50 24.62
C ARG A 206 14.96 -13.95 23.86
N GLY A 207 15.13 -14.50 22.68
CA GLY A 207 14.07 -14.87 21.76
C GLY A 207 13.55 -13.69 20.92
N GLY A 208 12.97 -14.04 19.77
CA GLY A 208 12.45 -13.07 18.79
C GLY A 208 13.52 -12.51 17.86
N TRP A 209 13.09 -11.63 16.97
CA TRP A 209 13.91 -11.06 15.89
C TRP A 209 13.78 -9.55 15.81
N ALA A 210 14.77 -8.91 15.18
CA ALA A 210 14.75 -7.49 14.85
C ALA A 210 15.53 -7.26 13.54
N LEU A 211 15.21 -6.19 12.83
CA LEU A 211 16.00 -5.77 11.66
C LEU A 211 17.36 -5.21 12.06
N SER A 212 17.45 -4.62 13.24
CA SER A 212 18.69 -4.08 13.79
C SER A 212 18.63 -4.00 15.30
N GLY A 213 19.81 -3.99 15.94
CA GLY A 213 19.90 -3.91 17.40
C GLY A 213 19.75 -5.26 18.11
N SER A 214 19.52 -5.21 19.43
CA SER A 214 19.48 -6.39 20.30
C SER A 214 18.16 -6.58 21.04
N VAL A 215 17.15 -5.77 20.71
CA VAL A 215 15.80 -5.85 21.28
C VAL A 215 14.85 -6.40 20.22
N ALA A 216 14.08 -7.41 20.60
CA ALA A 216 13.11 -8.01 19.68
C ALA A 216 12.07 -6.96 19.25
N ASP A 217 11.87 -6.86 17.96
CA ASP A 217 10.82 -6.08 17.32
C ASP A 217 9.57 -6.95 17.20
N VAL A 218 8.40 -6.41 17.52
CA VAL A 218 7.14 -7.15 17.52
C VAL A 218 6.81 -7.64 16.12
N ASP A 219 6.92 -6.76 15.12
CA ASP A 219 6.52 -7.07 13.74
C ASP A 219 7.45 -8.12 13.13
N VAL A 220 8.77 -7.91 13.27
CA VAL A 220 9.77 -8.85 12.74
C VAL A 220 9.69 -10.21 13.43
N THR A 221 9.44 -10.22 14.76
CA THR A 221 9.25 -11.46 15.51
C THR A 221 8.01 -12.21 15.05
N ALA A 222 6.90 -11.51 14.87
CA ALA A 222 5.65 -12.11 14.38
C ALA A 222 5.80 -12.65 12.95
N MET A 223 6.44 -11.90 12.05
CA MET A 223 6.72 -12.35 10.68
C MET A 223 7.66 -13.57 10.64
N ALA A 224 8.69 -13.61 11.51
CA ALA A 224 9.56 -14.78 11.62
C ALA A 224 8.78 -16.02 12.08
N ILE A 225 7.89 -15.89 13.07
CA ILE A 225 6.99 -16.98 13.48
C ILE A 225 6.15 -17.48 12.31
N GLN A 226 5.58 -16.56 11.51
CA GLN A 226 4.76 -16.92 10.35
C GLN A 226 5.55 -17.76 9.33
N ALA A 227 6.79 -17.38 9.06
CA ALA A 227 7.67 -18.08 8.11
C ALA A 227 8.17 -19.44 8.67
N LEU A 228 8.40 -19.52 9.98
CA LEU A 228 8.89 -20.73 10.64
C LEU A 228 7.79 -21.74 10.95
N ALA A 229 6.52 -21.33 10.99
CA ALA A 229 5.40 -22.15 11.40
C ALA A 229 5.28 -23.52 10.68
N PRO A 230 5.51 -23.63 9.35
CA PRO A 230 5.45 -24.91 8.64
C PRO A 230 6.45 -25.97 9.16
N TYR A 231 7.53 -25.55 9.81
CA TYR A 231 8.62 -26.41 10.27
C TYR A 231 8.52 -26.77 11.75
N ARG A 232 7.58 -26.20 12.49
CA ARG A 232 7.44 -26.32 13.95
C ARG A 232 7.38 -27.78 14.42
N ASP A 233 6.59 -28.60 13.72
CA ASP A 233 6.32 -29.97 14.15
C ASP A 233 7.34 -30.98 13.62
N VAL A 234 8.22 -30.56 12.69
CA VAL A 234 9.20 -31.45 12.04
C VAL A 234 10.65 -31.10 12.43
N ARG A 235 10.88 -29.92 13.06
CA ARG A 235 12.21 -29.48 13.50
C ARG A 235 12.17 -28.96 14.94
N ALA A 236 12.89 -29.64 15.84
CA ALA A 236 12.94 -29.27 17.25
C ALA A 236 13.54 -27.87 17.50
N ASP A 237 14.59 -27.48 16.76
CA ASP A 237 15.22 -26.16 16.86
C ASP A 237 14.27 -25.04 16.44
N VAL A 238 13.45 -25.25 15.41
CA VAL A 238 12.41 -24.32 14.98
C VAL A 238 11.31 -24.20 16.04
N LYS A 239 10.86 -25.35 16.57
CA LYS A 239 9.87 -25.35 17.65
C LYS A 239 10.34 -24.56 18.85
N ASP A 240 11.56 -24.79 19.29
CA ASP A 240 12.13 -24.10 20.44
C ASP A 240 12.29 -22.58 20.19
N ALA A 241 12.68 -22.18 18.97
CA ALA A 241 12.76 -20.77 18.58
C ALA A 241 11.36 -20.09 18.59
N ILE A 242 10.34 -20.76 18.02
CA ILE A 242 8.96 -20.26 18.04
C ILE A 242 8.44 -20.14 19.50
N ASP A 243 8.70 -21.13 20.35
CA ASP A 243 8.25 -21.11 21.74
C ASP A 243 8.91 -19.96 22.53
N ARG A 244 10.21 -19.68 22.32
CA ARG A 244 10.89 -18.49 22.88
C ARG A 244 10.30 -17.18 22.34
N ALA A 245 10.02 -17.13 21.04
CA ALA A 245 9.45 -15.96 20.40
C ALA A 245 8.02 -15.65 20.89
N LEU A 246 7.18 -16.67 21.05
CA LEU A 246 5.84 -16.51 21.63
C LEU A 246 5.89 -15.98 23.06
N ASN A 247 6.80 -16.50 23.88
CA ASN A 247 7.02 -15.97 25.24
C ASN A 247 7.46 -14.50 25.18
N ARG A 248 8.37 -14.17 24.26
CA ARG A 248 8.84 -12.79 24.08
C ARG A 248 7.72 -11.86 23.61
N LEU A 249 6.87 -12.27 22.68
CA LEU A 249 5.70 -11.48 22.27
C LEU A 249 4.71 -11.30 23.44
N SER A 250 4.47 -12.34 24.24
CA SER A 250 3.63 -12.24 25.44
C SER A 250 4.17 -11.23 26.47
N GLU A 251 5.51 -11.15 26.64
CA GLU A 251 6.15 -10.14 27.49
C GLU A 251 6.03 -8.71 26.93
N LEU A 252 6.06 -8.57 25.59
CA LEU A 252 5.96 -7.29 24.91
C LEU A 252 4.52 -6.79 24.74
N GLN A 253 3.52 -7.63 25.02
CA GLN A 253 2.11 -7.27 24.91
C GLN A 253 1.74 -6.26 26.01
N ASP A 254 1.08 -5.17 25.61
CA ASP A 254 0.60 -4.13 26.50
C ASP A 254 -0.57 -4.61 27.37
N ALA A 255 -0.79 -3.95 28.50
CA ALA A 255 -1.81 -4.29 29.48
C ALA A 255 -3.25 -4.24 28.93
N ASP A 256 -3.45 -3.59 27.81
CA ASP A 256 -4.72 -3.44 27.10
C ASP A 256 -4.89 -4.41 25.93
N GLY A 257 -4.02 -5.42 25.83
CA GLY A 257 -4.02 -6.44 24.78
C GLY A 257 -3.30 -6.02 23.49
N GLY A 258 -2.87 -4.78 23.36
CA GLY A 258 -2.19 -4.25 22.20
C GLY A 258 -0.70 -4.56 22.15
N PHE A 259 -0.06 -4.03 21.11
CA PHE A 259 1.39 -4.07 20.93
C PHE A 259 1.88 -2.70 20.51
N SER A 260 3.06 -2.32 21.02
CA SER A 260 3.68 -1.05 20.72
C SER A 260 4.94 -1.23 19.90
N ALA A 261 5.06 -0.46 18.83
CA ALA A 261 6.31 -0.28 18.10
C ALA A 261 6.85 1.14 18.36
N TRP A 262 8.14 1.25 18.67
CA TRP A 262 8.78 2.55 18.95
C TRP A 262 8.10 3.36 20.05
N GLY A 263 7.53 2.65 21.06
CA GLY A 263 6.83 3.26 22.18
C GLY A 263 5.44 3.81 21.89
N ARG A 264 4.84 3.44 20.76
CA ARG A 264 3.46 3.77 20.39
C ARG A 264 2.67 2.52 20.06
N SER A 265 1.46 2.42 20.61
CA SER A 265 0.50 1.39 20.22
C SER A 265 0.16 1.55 18.74
N ASN A 266 0.17 0.44 17.98
CA ASN A 266 0.19 0.47 16.54
C ASN A 266 -0.63 -0.69 15.97
N ALA A 267 -1.55 -0.37 15.08
CA ALA A 267 -2.46 -1.35 14.46
C ALA A 267 -1.70 -2.44 13.69
N GLY A 268 -0.60 -2.07 13.02
CA GLY A 268 0.23 -2.99 12.25
C GLY A 268 0.86 -4.08 13.12
N SER A 269 1.49 -3.70 14.24
CA SER A 269 2.12 -4.64 15.17
C SER A 269 1.10 -5.63 15.74
N VAL A 270 -0.07 -5.13 16.14
CA VAL A 270 -1.17 -6.00 16.59
C VAL A 270 -1.61 -6.98 15.48
N SER A 271 -1.73 -6.48 14.26
CA SER A 271 -2.12 -7.28 13.09
C SER A 271 -1.11 -8.40 12.81
N GLN A 272 0.20 -8.10 12.84
CA GLN A 272 1.23 -9.11 12.60
C GLN A 272 1.22 -10.22 13.66
N VAL A 273 0.99 -9.87 14.93
CA VAL A 273 0.86 -10.90 15.99
C VAL A 273 -0.39 -11.75 15.81
N LEU A 274 -1.53 -11.17 15.46
CA LEU A 274 -2.75 -11.93 15.17
C LEU A 274 -2.53 -12.92 14.02
N ILE A 275 -1.87 -12.49 12.93
CA ILE A 275 -1.53 -13.38 11.81
C ILE A 275 -0.62 -14.52 12.29
N ALA A 276 0.40 -14.24 13.11
CA ALA A 276 1.30 -15.27 13.63
C ALA A 276 0.57 -16.30 14.50
N LEU A 277 -0.31 -15.87 15.39
CA LEU A 277 -1.11 -16.75 16.22
C LEU A 277 -2.04 -17.63 15.35
N CYS A 278 -2.74 -17.03 14.40
CA CYS A 278 -3.59 -17.76 13.46
C CYS A 278 -2.80 -18.79 12.63
N THR A 279 -1.59 -18.44 12.20
CA THR A 279 -0.71 -19.33 11.42
C THR A 279 -0.30 -20.57 12.23
N LEU A 280 -0.11 -20.40 13.54
CA LEU A 280 0.19 -21.50 14.47
C LEU A 280 -1.05 -22.26 14.97
N GLY A 281 -2.26 -21.85 14.58
CA GLY A 281 -3.51 -22.41 15.12
C GLY A 281 -3.74 -22.05 16.59
N ILE A 282 -3.07 -21.01 17.11
CA ILE A 282 -3.24 -20.52 18.49
C ILE A 282 -4.43 -19.57 18.52
N ASP A 283 -5.40 -19.89 19.38
CA ASP A 283 -6.59 -19.06 19.54
C ASP A 283 -6.27 -17.75 20.30
N PRO A 284 -6.32 -16.58 19.66
CA PRO A 284 -5.96 -15.32 20.30
C PRO A 284 -6.98 -14.83 21.35
N PHE A 285 -8.14 -15.46 21.43
CA PHE A 285 -9.21 -15.10 22.38
C PHE A 285 -9.11 -15.85 23.71
N THR A 286 -8.43 -17.01 23.72
CA THR A 286 -8.40 -17.90 24.89
C THR A 286 -7.00 -18.26 25.38
N ASP A 287 -5.95 -18.08 24.58
CA ASP A 287 -4.58 -18.35 25.02
C ASP A 287 -4.16 -17.35 26.10
N ALA A 288 -3.90 -17.87 27.31
CA ALA A 288 -3.59 -17.07 28.49
C ALA A 288 -2.34 -16.17 28.33
N ARG A 289 -1.45 -16.48 27.39
CA ARG A 289 -0.27 -15.64 27.10
C ARG A 289 -0.68 -14.32 26.44
N PHE A 290 -1.77 -14.32 25.65
CA PHE A 290 -2.18 -13.21 24.78
C PHE A 290 -3.49 -12.53 25.20
N VAL A 291 -4.07 -12.92 26.33
CA VAL A 291 -5.18 -12.20 26.97
C VAL A 291 -4.64 -11.42 28.17
N LYS A 292 -4.63 -10.08 28.09
CA LYS A 292 -4.11 -9.18 29.13
C LYS A 292 -5.26 -8.39 29.78
N ASN A 293 -5.46 -8.59 31.07
CA ASN A 293 -6.56 -7.94 31.82
C ASN A 293 -7.94 -8.14 31.18
N GLY A 294 -8.18 -9.29 30.54
CA GLY A 294 -9.42 -9.61 29.85
C GLY A 294 -9.56 -8.91 28.48
N SER A 295 -8.50 -8.29 27.94
CA SER A 295 -8.46 -7.75 26.58
C SER A 295 -7.56 -8.59 25.70
N THR A 296 -7.98 -8.81 24.46
CA THR A 296 -7.26 -9.57 23.44
C THR A 296 -6.55 -8.65 22.45
N ALA A 297 -5.67 -9.22 21.63
CA ALA A 297 -5.09 -8.49 20.52
C ALA A 297 -6.15 -8.01 19.51
N TYR A 298 -7.23 -8.75 19.31
CA TYR A 298 -8.33 -8.32 18.45
C TYR A 298 -9.04 -7.07 19.02
N ASP A 299 -9.36 -7.05 20.33
CA ASP A 299 -9.96 -5.86 20.97
C ASP A 299 -9.05 -4.62 20.80
N ALA A 300 -7.74 -4.82 20.96
CA ALA A 300 -6.77 -3.76 20.78
C ALA A 300 -6.72 -3.27 19.33
N MET A 301 -6.77 -4.17 18.35
CA MET A 301 -6.80 -3.82 16.93
C MET A 301 -8.05 -3.00 16.59
N MET A 302 -9.23 -3.39 17.08
CA MET A 302 -10.48 -2.72 16.77
C MET A 302 -10.57 -1.29 17.31
N ARG A 303 -9.72 -0.88 18.25
CA ARG A 303 -9.65 0.52 18.71
C ARG A 303 -9.09 1.50 17.69
N PHE A 304 -8.43 1.00 16.66
CA PHE A 304 -7.91 1.80 15.54
C PHE A 304 -8.93 1.99 14.42
N GLN A 305 -10.10 1.33 14.51
CA GLN A 305 -11.14 1.45 13.50
C GLN A 305 -11.77 2.85 13.51
N LEU A 306 -11.94 3.40 12.32
CA LEU A 306 -12.58 4.68 12.08
C LEU A 306 -14.06 4.50 11.70
N GLN A 307 -14.84 5.58 11.80
CA GLN A 307 -16.26 5.55 11.46
C GLN A 307 -16.54 5.26 9.98
N ASP A 308 -15.58 5.56 9.10
CA ASP A 308 -15.64 5.29 7.66
C ASP A 308 -15.23 3.87 7.28
N GLY A 309 -14.95 3.00 8.27
CA GLY A 309 -14.57 1.61 8.07
C GLY A 309 -13.07 1.39 7.87
N GLY A 310 -12.28 2.43 7.66
CA GLY A 310 -10.82 2.35 7.60
C GLY A 310 -10.17 2.22 8.97
N PHE A 311 -8.84 2.12 8.98
CA PHE A 311 -8.04 2.06 10.20
C PHE A 311 -6.99 3.17 10.23
N SER A 312 -6.68 3.66 11.42
CA SER A 312 -5.55 4.55 11.68
C SER A 312 -4.35 3.75 12.20
N ASP A 313 -3.15 4.30 12.10
CA ASP A 313 -1.94 3.69 12.69
C ASP A 313 -1.84 3.92 14.20
N SER A 314 -2.52 4.94 14.72
CA SER A 314 -2.56 5.31 16.14
C SER A 314 -4.01 5.57 16.59
N VAL A 315 -4.33 5.25 17.84
CA VAL A 315 -5.69 5.47 18.40
C VAL A 315 -6.06 6.95 18.30
N GLY A 316 -7.22 7.23 17.67
CA GLY A 316 -7.70 8.58 17.43
C GLY A 316 -6.99 9.33 16.29
N GLY A 317 -6.14 8.65 15.53
CA GLY A 317 -5.49 9.17 14.32
C GLY A 317 -6.43 9.26 13.12
N SER A 318 -5.90 9.73 12.00
CA SER A 318 -6.59 9.75 10.71
C SER A 318 -6.42 8.41 9.97
N TYR A 319 -7.21 8.21 8.92
CA TYR A 319 -7.11 7.06 8.04
C TYR A 319 -5.67 6.84 7.56
N ASN A 320 -5.25 5.58 7.62
CA ASN A 320 -3.95 5.14 7.15
C ASN A 320 -4.11 3.87 6.31
N SER A 321 -3.79 3.95 5.02
CA SER A 321 -3.96 2.84 4.08
C SER A 321 -3.13 1.61 4.46
N ARG A 322 -1.90 1.80 5.00
CA ARG A 322 -1.05 0.70 5.46
C ARG A 322 -1.63 0.01 6.70
N ALA A 323 -2.11 0.76 7.69
CA ALA A 323 -2.76 0.19 8.87
C ALA A 323 -4.01 -0.61 8.46
N SER A 324 -4.78 -0.09 7.49
CA SER A 324 -5.98 -0.75 6.97
C SER A 324 -5.65 -2.05 6.23
N GLU A 325 -4.61 -2.08 5.38
CA GLU A 325 -4.21 -3.31 4.66
C GLU A 325 -3.69 -4.39 5.62
N GLN A 326 -2.89 -4.01 6.63
CA GLN A 326 -2.39 -4.95 7.63
C GLN A 326 -3.53 -5.52 8.49
N THR A 327 -4.48 -4.67 8.89
CA THR A 327 -5.68 -5.11 9.58
C THR A 327 -6.54 -6.02 8.71
N LEU A 328 -6.69 -5.72 7.42
CA LEU A 328 -7.40 -6.58 6.47
C LEU A 328 -6.77 -7.97 6.41
N CYS A 329 -5.44 -8.06 6.35
CA CYS A 329 -4.71 -9.34 6.40
C CYS A 329 -4.95 -10.08 7.72
N ALA A 330 -4.94 -9.38 8.87
CA ALA A 330 -5.19 -10.00 10.18
C ALA A 330 -6.64 -10.52 10.32
N VAL A 331 -7.61 -9.73 9.89
CA VAL A 331 -9.03 -10.15 9.85
C VAL A 331 -9.22 -11.34 8.92
N THR A 332 -8.54 -11.36 7.78
CA THR A 332 -8.55 -12.49 6.85
C THR A 332 -7.94 -13.74 7.48
N ALA A 333 -6.83 -13.62 8.22
CA ALA A 333 -6.20 -14.74 8.92
C ALA A 333 -7.13 -15.31 10.00
N LEU A 334 -7.78 -14.46 10.80
CA LEU A 334 -8.77 -14.86 11.80
C LEU A 334 -9.96 -15.58 11.16
N TRP A 335 -10.50 -15.01 10.07
CA TRP A 335 -11.63 -15.60 9.34
C TRP A 335 -11.26 -16.98 8.78
N ARG A 336 -10.07 -17.12 8.18
CA ARG A 336 -9.59 -18.40 7.66
C ARG A 336 -9.42 -19.45 8.76
N MET A 337 -8.81 -19.07 9.88
CA MET A 337 -8.63 -19.95 11.04
C MET A 337 -9.98 -20.42 11.58
N GLN A 338 -10.98 -19.53 11.73
CA GLN A 338 -12.31 -19.90 12.25
C GLN A 338 -13.07 -20.84 11.31
N ASN A 339 -12.79 -20.78 10.01
CA ASN A 339 -13.43 -21.63 9.01
C ASN A 339 -12.60 -22.90 8.67
N GLY A 340 -11.53 -23.17 9.42
CA GLY A 340 -10.69 -24.37 9.23
C GLY A 340 -9.94 -24.39 7.90
N MET A 341 -9.70 -23.21 7.31
CA MET A 341 -8.97 -23.05 6.06
C MET A 341 -7.45 -22.99 6.32
N ARG A 342 -6.66 -23.20 5.26
CA ARG A 342 -5.20 -23.00 5.32
C ARG A 342 -4.86 -21.61 5.80
N CYS A 343 -3.72 -21.44 6.49
CA CYS A 343 -3.29 -20.14 7.01
C CYS A 343 -3.11 -19.10 5.89
N LEU A 344 -2.96 -17.83 6.28
CA LEU A 344 -2.97 -16.69 5.36
C LEU A 344 -2.00 -16.84 4.18
N TYR A 345 -0.76 -17.31 4.44
CA TYR A 345 0.30 -17.43 3.43
C TYR A 345 0.44 -18.83 2.81
N ASP A 346 -0.37 -19.81 3.19
CA ASP A 346 -0.47 -21.09 2.49
C ASP A 346 -1.53 -20.97 1.39
N LEU A 347 -1.09 -20.72 0.14
CA LEU A 347 -1.95 -20.45 -0.99
C LEU A 347 -2.34 -21.71 -1.78
N ARG A 348 -1.93 -22.90 -1.29
CA ARG A 348 -2.43 -24.15 -1.86
C ARG A 348 -3.94 -24.20 -1.74
N PRO A 349 -4.65 -24.85 -2.69
CA PRO A 349 -6.10 -24.97 -2.63
C PRO A 349 -6.55 -25.56 -1.28
N ASP A 350 -7.60 -25.00 -0.67
CA ASP A 350 -8.25 -25.59 0.47
C ASP A 350 -8.99 -26.86 0.06
N ASP A 351 -9.07 -27.86 0.95
CA ASP A 351 -9.75 -29.14 0.68
C ASP A 351 -11.30 -29.01 0.57
N LEU A 352 -11.80 -27.79 0.49
CA LEU A 352 -13.22 -27.43 0.45
C LEU A 352 -13.82 -27.46 -0.98
N GLY A 353 -13.09 -28.00 -1.96
CA GLY A 353 -13.57 -28.12 -3.34
C GLY A 353 -13.52 -26.81 -4.13
N GLU A 354 -12.61 -25.91 -3.77
CA GLU A 354 -12.37 -24.68 -4.51
C GLU A 354 -11.93 -24.97 -5.95
N THR A 355 -12.58 -24.32 -6.92
CA THR A 355 -12.12 -24.37 -8.30
C THR A 355 -10.79 -23.62 -8.41
N PRO A 356 -9.73 -24.21 -9.00
CA PRO A 356 -8.50 -23.50 -9.23
C PRO A 356 -8.75 -22.20 -9.98
N LYS A 357 -8.25 -21.09 -9.47
CA LYS A 357 -8.32 -19.80 -10.16
C LYS A 357 -7.45 -19.86 -11.42
N VAL A 358 -7.93 -19.31 -12.51
CA VAL A 358 -7.19 -19.17 -13.76
C VAL A 358 -6.76 -17.71 -13.89
N ALA A 359 -5.51 -17.47 -14.22
CA ALA A 359 -4.95 -16.12 -14.37
C ALA A 359 -5.72 -15.28 -15.39
N PHE A 360 -5.95 -15.87 -16.57
CA PHE A 360 -6.67 -15.23 -17.67
C PHE A 360 -7.62 -16.24 -18.32
N SER A 361 -8.85 -15.84 -18.54
CA SER A 361 -9.82 -16.60 -19.34
C SER A 361 -9.37 -16.67 -20.81
N ALA A 362 -9.94 -17.62 -21.55
CA ALA A 362 -9.64 -17.73 -22.97
C ALA A 362 -10.16 -16.50 -23.74
N PHE A 363 -9.37 -16.08 -24.74
CA PHE A 363 -9.78 -15.04 -25.68
C PHE A 363 -10.85 -15.59 -26.63
N ASP A 364 -12.08 -15.20 -26.43
CA ASP A 364 -13.27 -15.71 -27.13
C ASP A 364 -13.90 -14.67 -28.07
N ALA A 365 -15.06 -14.97 -28.58
CA ALA A 365 -15.83 -14.06 -29.47
C ALA A 365 -16.23 -12.76 -28.76
N LYS A 366 -16.43 -12.77 -27.43
CA LYS A 366 -16.73 -11.59 -26.64
C LYS A 366 -15.48 -10.72 -26.52
N SER A 367 -14.33 -11.31 -26.24
CA SER A 367 -13.03 -10.62 -26.20
C SER A 367 -12.70 -9.97 -27.54
N MET A 368 -12.97 -10.66 -28.66
CA MET A 368 -12.81 -10.10 -30.01
C MET A 368 -13.76 -8.92 -30.27
N ALA A 369 -15.03 -9.02 -29.87
CA ALA A 369 -15.98 -7.91 -30.00
C ALA A 369 -15.57 -6.70 -29.17
N GLU A 370 -15.10 -6.92 -27.94
CA GLU A 370 -14.58 -5.88 -27.05
C GLU A 370 -13.31 -5.21 -27.64
N THR A 371 -12.40 -6.00 -28.21
CA THR A 371 -11.22 -5.50 -28.91
C THR A 371 -11.60 -4.57 -30.07
N ARG A 372 -12.59 -4.94 -30.88
CA ARG A 372 -13.07 -4.10 -32.00
C ARG A 372 -13.82 -2.86 -31.54
N ALA A 373 -14.39 -2.88 -30.34
CA ALA A 373 -15.14 -1.76 -29.76
C ALA A 373 -14.25 -0.74 -29.05
N LEU A 374 -12.93 -0.96 -28.96
CA LEU A 374 -12.02 0.01 -28.36
C LEU A 374 -12.11 1.36 -29.08
N PRO A 375 -12.17 2.48 -28.35
CA PRO A 375 -12.26 3.80 -28.96
C PRO A 375 -10.96 4.16 -29.70
N THR A 376 -11.06 5.04 -30.68
CA THR A 376 -9.92 5.52 -31.46
C THR A 376 -8.97 6.35 -30.59
N GLU A 377 -9.52 7.16 -29.68
CA GLU A 377 -8.77 7.94 -28.70
C GLU A 377 -8.84 7.24 -27.35
N LEU A 378 -7.71 6.78 -26.88
CA LEU A 378 -7.59 6.04 -25.62
C LEU A 378 -7.17 6.97 -24.47
N THR A 379 -7.60 6.60 -23.28
CA THR A 379 -7.16 7.18 -22.00
C THR A 379 -6.62 6.08 -21.12
N LEU A 380 -6.01 6.44 -19.98
CA LEU A 380 -5.51 5.46 -19.02
C LEU A 380 -6.62 4.59 -18.39
N GLU A 381 -7.87 5.02 -18.42
CA GLU A 381 -9.01 4.19 -18.01
C GLU A 381 -9.17 2.91 -18.86
N HIS A 382 -8.69 2.93 -20.10
CA HIS A 382 -8.73 1.78 -20.99
C HIS A 382 -7.56 0.81 -20.79
N ARG A 383 -6.51 1.22 -20.06
CA ARG A 383 -5.29 0.41 -19.84
C ARG A 383 -5.60 -0.99 -19.32
N PRO A 384 -6.40 -1.16 -18.25
CA PRO A 384 -6.67 -2.50 -17.70
C PRO A 384 -7.34 -3.42 -18.73
N THR A 385 -8.33 -2.92 -19.45
CA THR A 385 -9.03 -3.69 -20.50
C THR A 385 -8.11 -4.10 -21.63
N VAL A 386 -7.30 -3.16 -22.15
CA VAL A 386 -6.36 -3.46 -23.25
C VAL A 386 -5.34 -4.52 -22.83
N LEU A 387 -4.77 -4.39 -21.63
CA LEU A 387 -3.82 -5.35 -21.10
C LEU A 387 -4.45 -6.71 -20.84
N ARG A 388 -5.63 -6.77 -20.21
CA ARG A 388 -6.36 -8.01 -20.01
C ARG A 388 -6.58 -8.75 -21.32
N LEU A 389 -7.09 -8.06 -22.35
CA LEU A 389 -7.31 -8.65 -23.67
C LEU A 389 -6.02 -9.15 -24.31
N LEU A 390 -4.90 -8.46 -24.14
CA LEU A 390 -3.59 -8.92 -24.62
C LEU A 390 -3.15 -10.20 -23.91
N TYR A 391 -3.27 -10.28 -22.60
CA TYR A 391 -2.90 -11.47 -21.84
C TYR A 391 -3.84 -12.65 -22.12
N GLN A 392 -5.16 -12.41 -22.28
CA GLN A 392 -6.10 -13.44 -22.73
C GLN A 392 -5.69 -13.97 -24.12
N LEU A 393 -5.34 -13.07 -25.05
CA LEU A 393 -4.91 -13.44 -26.39
C LEU A 393 -3.60 -14.23 -26.35
N SER A 394 -2.63 -13.85 -25.53
CA SER A 394 -1.38 -14.59 -25.38
C SER A 394 -1.58 -15.98 -24.77
N ALA A 395 -2.51 -16.11 -23.83
CA ALA A 395 -2.83 -17.36 -23.17
C ALA A 395 -3.65 -18.34 -24.03
N THR A 396 -4.23 -17.88 -25.15
CA THR A 396 -5.10 -18.69 -26.01
C THR A 396 -4.40 -18.99 -27.35
N PRO A 397 -3.89 -20.21 -27.61
CA PRO A 397 -3.11 -20.50 -28.82
C PRO A 397 -3.86 -20.30 -30.13
N ASP A 398 -5.09 -20.83 -30.20
CA ASP A 398 -5.88 -20.88 -31.45
C ASP A 398 -7.03 -19.86 -31.40
N VAL A 399 -6.79 -18.65 -31.91
CA VAL A 399 -7.78 -17.56 -31.96
C VAL A 399 -8.09 -17.21 -33.43
N SER A 400 -9.34 -17.32 -33.79
CA SER A 400 -9.81 -16.83 -35.12
C SER A 400 -9.68 -15.29 -35.18
N GLY A 401 -8.94 -14.78 -36.18
CA GLY A 401 -8.69 -13.34 -36.31
C GLY A 401 -7.57 -12.81 -35.38
N ARG A 402 -6.67 -13.68 -34.90
CA ARG A 402 -5.54 -13.31 -34.03
C ARG A 402 -4.76 -12.11 -34.53
N GLU A 403 -4.34 -12.10 -35.81
CA GLU A 403 -3.57 -10.99 -36.39
C GLU A 403 -4.29 -9.64 -36.31
N GLU A 404 -5.63 -9.65 -36.49
CA GLU A 404 -6.45 -8.46 -36.33
C GLU A 404 -6.45 -7.98 -34.88
N ALA A 405 -6.69 -8.90 -33.93
CA ALA A 405 -6.71 -8.59 -32.50
C ALA A 405 -5.34 -8.07 -32.03
N GLU A 406 -4.24 -8.74 -32.39
CA GLU A 406 -2.88 -8.32 -32.06
C GLU A 406 -2.59 -6.90 -32.58
N ARG A 407 -2.91 -6.62 -33.83
CA ARG A 407 -2.70 -5.30 -34.42
C ARG A 407 -3.45 -4.21 -33.69
N ILE A 408 -4.73 -4.44 -33.33
CA ILE A 408 -5.54 -3.46 -32.60
C ILE A 408 -4.99 -3.26 -31.19
N LEU A 409 -4.77 -4.34 -30.44
CA LEU A 409 -4.37 -4.30 -29.04
C LEU A 409 -2.95 -3.75 -28.85
N LEU A 410 -1.99 -4.12 -29.71
CA LEU A 410 -0.64 -3.57 -29.67
C LEU A 410 -0.60 -2.08 -30.01
N SER A 411 -1.43 -1.65 -31.00
CA SER A 411 -1.59 -0.22 -31.30
C SER A 411 -2.21 0.52 -30.11
N ALA A 412 -3.20 -0.06 -29.46
CA ALA A 412 -3.84 0.50 -28.28
C ALA A 412 -2.85 0.60 -27.10
N LYS A 413 -2.08 -0.47 -26.84
CA LYS A 413 -1.03 -0.46 -25.82
C LYS A 413 0.00 0.63 -26.08
N ALA A 414 0.47 0.78 -27.31
CA ALA A 414 1.45 1.82 -27.65
C ALA A 414 0.93 3.24 -27.41
N GLN A 415 -0.36 3.52 -27.66
CA GLN A 415 -0.98 4.82 -27.33
C GLN A 415 -1.00 5.03 -25.80
N ILE A 416 -1.40 4.02 -25.03
CA ILE A 416 -1.44 4.07 -23.57
C ILE A 416 -0.04 4.28 -22.99
N ASP A 417 0.96 3.54 -23.48
CA ASP A 417 2.35 3.69 -23.04
C ASP A 417 2.92 5.08 -23.33
N ALA A 418 2.52 5.70 -24.45
CA ALA A 418 2.89 7.09 -24.77
C ALA A 418 2.28 8.09 -23.77
N ILE A 419 1.03 7.87 -23.34
CA ILE A 419 0.38 8.71 -22.30
C ILE A 419 1.10 8.55 -20.95
N ILE A 420 1.42 7.32 -20.55
CA ILE A 420 2.18 7.06 -19.30
C ILE A 420 3.52 7.78 -19.32
N LEU A 421 4.28 7.64 -20.40
CA LEU A 421 5.58 8.30 -20.56
C LEU A 421 5.47 9.83 -20.48
N GLU A 422 4.43 10.41 -21.05
CA GLU A 422 4.20 11.87 -20.96
C GLU A 422 3.87 12.29 -19.53
N LEU A 423 3.07 11.52 -18.79
CA LEU A 423 2.77 11.82 -17.39
C LEU A 423 4.02 11.71 -16.50
N GLU A 424 4.81 10.64 -16.64
CA GLU A 424 6.07 10.47 -15.92
C GLU A 424 7.06 11.63 -16.17
N ARG A 425 7.16 12.07 -17.43
CA ARG A 425 7.97 13.24 -17.80
C ARG A 425 7.44 14.51 -17.16
N LEU A 426 6.13 14.72 -17.22
CA LEU A 426 5.50 15.90 -16.64
C LEU A 426 5.73 15.95 -15.13
N GLU A 427 5.55 14.85 -14.41
CA GLU A 427 5.82 14.76 -12.96
C GLU A 427 7.28 15.05 -12.63
N SER A 428 8.19 14.42 -13.36
CA SER A 428 9.63 14.64 -13.17
C SER A 428 10.04 16.09 -13.40
N GLU A 429 9.51 16.73 -14.44
CA GLU A 429 9.79 18.13 -14.77
C GLU A 429 9.13 19.08 -13.75
N ILE A 430 7.90 18.80 -13.30
CA ILE A 430 7.25 19.52 -12.20
C ILE A 430 8.14 19.48 -10.95
N ALA A 431 8.59 18.30 -10.55
CA ALA A 431 9.48 18.16 -9.41
C ALA A 431 10.78 18.94 -9.57
N ALA A 432 11.40 18.87 -10.75
CA ALA A 432 12.67 19.55 -11.02
C ALA A 432 12.55 21.10 -11.02
N VAL A 433 11.42 21.63 -11.51
CA VAL A 433 11.20 23.09 -11.62
C VAL A 433 10.68 23.68 -10.31
N LEU A 434 9.80 22.97 -9.60
CA LEU A 434 9.13 23.52 -8.42
C LEU A 434 9.92 23.38 -7.12
N TYR A 435 10.89 22.47 -7.03
CA TYR A 435 11.59 22.26 -5.76
C TYR A 435 13.05 22.72 -5.79
N PRO A 436 13.51 23.40 -4.71
CA PRO A 436 12.73 23.76 -3.51
C PRO A 436 11.71 24.87 -3.79
N PHE A 437 10.47 24.70 -3.35
CA PHE A 437 9.35 25.59 -3.66
C PHE A 437 9.58 27.04 -3.22
N ASP A 438 10.29 27.24 -2.10
CA ASP A 438 10.63 28.58 -1.58
C ASP A 438 11.64 29.35 -2.45
N ALA A 439 12.30 28.69 -3.40
CA ALA A 439 13.23 29.33 -4.32
C ALA A 439 12.56 29.85 -5.62
N LEU A 440 11.28 29.49 -5.84
CA LEU A 440 10.52 29.94 -7.02
C LEU A 440 10.42 31.46 -7.08
N ASN A 441 10.66 32.01 -8.27
CA ASN A 441 10.59 33.44 -8.52
C ASN A 441 10.12 33.71 -9.96
N LEU A 442 9.93 35.00 -10.32
CA LEU A 442 9.39 35.41 -11.63
C LEU A 442 10.21 34.94 -12.85
N ARG A 443 11.46 34.50 -12.69
CA ARG A 443 12.25 33.95 -13.80
C ARG A 443 11.72 32.59 -14.22
N ASP A 444 11.14 31.84 -13.26
CA ASP A 444 10.62 30.50 -13.46
C ASP A 444 9.20 30.51 -14.06
N TYR A 445 8.57 31.72 -14.15
CA TYR A 445 7.19 31.85 -14.64
C TYR A 445 6.98 31.23 -16.03
N GLY A 446 7.97 31.36 -16.94
CA GLY A 446 7.91 30.79 -18.28
C GLY A 446 7.81 29.26 -18.26
N GLU A 447 8.64 28.61 -17.44
CA GLU A 447 8.71 27.15 -17.30
C GLU A 447 7.46 26.61 -16.61
N VAL A 448 7.06 27.21 -15.48
CA VAL A 448 5.82 26.84 -14.77
C VAL A 448 4.59 26.99 -15.67
N LYS A 449 4.53 28.05 -16.49
CA LYS A 449 3.45 28.25 -17.46
C LYS A 449 3.46 27.15 -18.54
N ALA A 450 4.61 26.74 -19.04
CA ALA A 450 4.72 25.68 -20.04
C ALA A 450 4.28 24.32 -19.48
N LEU A 451 4.71 23.96 -18.25
CA LEU A 451 4.25 22.78 -17.55
C LEU A 451 2.72 22.77 -17.36
N TYR A 452 2.18 23.92 -16.95
CA TYR A 452 0.73 24.06 -16.80
C TYR A 452 -0.02 23.90 -18.14
N GLN A 453 0.51 24.41 -19.25
CA GLN A 453 -0.10 24.23 -20.57
C GLN A 453 -0.11 22.75 -20.99
N ARG A 454 0.95 21.99 -20.70
CA ARG A 454 0.99 20.54 -20.95
C ARG A 454 -0.02 19.80 -20.05
N TYR A 455 -0.09 20.16 -18.78
CA TYR A 455 -1.12 19.64 -17.88
C TYR A 455 -2.54 19.89 -18.41
N GLU A 456 -2.82 21.11 -18.90
CA GLU A 456 -4.13 21.45 -19.48
C GLU A 456 -4.42 20.74 -20.81
N ALA A 457 -3.40 20.35 -21.56
CA ALA A 457 -3.56 19.60 -22.79
C ALA A 457 -3.93 18.12 -22.56
N LEU A 458 -3.70 17.59 -21.36
CA LEU A 458 -4.17 16.25 -20.99
C LEU A 458 -5.69 16.21 -20.93
N SER A 459 -6.29 15.09 -21.34
CA SER A 459 -7.72 14.83 -21.10
C SER A 459 -8.03 14.88 -19.59
N VAL A 460 -9.28 15.16 -19.24
CA VAL A 460 -9.73 15.16 -17.82
C VAL A 460 -9.42 13.81 -17.17
N SER A 461 -9.73 12.70 -17.85
CA SER A 461 -9.39 11.36 -17.39
C SER A 461 -7.89 11.20 -17.14
N ASN A 462 -7.02 11.60 -18.08
CA ASN A 462 -5.58 11.43 -17.91
C ASN A 462 -4.99 12.34 -16.82
N ARG A 463 -5.56 13.54 -16.58
CA ARG A 463 -5.14 14.39 -15.45
C ARG A 463 -5.35 13.74 -14.09
N ALA A 464 -6.41 12.93 -13.94
CA ALA A 464 -6.69 12.20 -12.72
C ALA A 464 -5.62 11.15 -12.37
N PHE A 465 -4.69 10.91 -13.29
CA PHE A 465 -3.57 9.97 -13.12
C PHE A 465 -2.24 10.65 -12.77
N LEU A 466 -2.18 11.97 -12.77
CA LEU A 466 -1.06 12.69 -12.18
C LEU A 466 -1.18 12.64 -10.65
N SER A 467 -0.07 12.54 -9.93
CA SER A 467 -0.14 12.55 -8.46
C SER A 467 -0.77 13.86 -7.95
N ASP A 468 -1.63 13.73 -6.92
CA ASP A 468 -2.33 14.89 -6.35
C ASP A 468 -1.35 15.99 -5.94
N SER A 469 -0.21 15.61 -5.35
CA SER A 469 0.83 16.55 -4.95
C SER A 469 1.43 17.31 -6.13
N ALA A 470 1.73 16.64 -7.25
CA ALA A 470 2.27 17.29 -8.44
C ALA A 470 1.26 18.25 -9.08
N ALA A 471 0.00 17.83 -9.17
CA ALA A 471 -1.08 18.65 -9.70
C ALA A 471 -1.32 19.90 -8.84
N GLU A 472 -1.48 19.72 -7.53
CA GLU A 472 -1.72 20.82 -6.57
C GLU A 472 -0.54 21.80 -6.52
N ASP A 473 0.70 21.29 -6.45
CA ASP A 473 1.88 22.14 -6.41
C ASP A 473 2.06 22.94 -7.69
N LEU A 474 1.78 22.36 -8.86
CA LEU A 474 1.80 23.07 -10.13
C LEU A 474 0.75 24.20 -10.18
N LEU A 475 -0.47 23.91 -9.72
CA LEU A 475 -1.54 24.92 -9.64
C LEU A 475 -1.19 26.04 -8.66
N ARG A 476 -0.63 25.70 -7.50
CA ARG A 476 -0.18 26.65 -6.47
C ARG A 476 0.95 27.54 -6.99
N ALA A 477 1.99 26.95 -7.59
CA ALA A 477 3.11 27.67 -8.16
C ALA A 477 2.66 28.65 -9.24
N LYS A 478 1.80 28.21 -10.16
CA LYS A 478 1.21 29.07 -11.19
C LYS A 478 0.47 30.26 -10.58
N ALA A 479 -0.41 30.02 -9.59
CA ALA A 479 -1.20 31.08 -8.95
C ALA A 479 -0.31 32.10 -8.23
N GLN A 480 0.72 31.62 -7.51
CA GLN A 480 1.71 32.46 -6.83
C GLN A 480 2.44 33.36 -7.83
N LEU A 481 3.07 32.77 -8.84
CA LEU A 481 3.86 33.52 -9.82
C LEU A 481 3.01 34.48 -10.68
N GLN A 482 1.75 34.14 -10.99
CA GLN A 482 0.82 35.06 -11.63
C GLN A 482 0.51 36.29 -10.75
N THR A 483 0.35 36.09 -9.43
CA THR A 483 0.10 37.16 -8.49
C THR A 483 1.31 38.10 -8.37
N GLU A 484 2.51 37.54 -8.28
CA GLU A 484 3.77 38.28 -8.25
C GLU A 484 4.01 39.08 -9.54
N LEU A 485 3.74 38.45 -10.71
CA LEU A 485 3.84 39.14 -12.00
C LEU A 485 2.89 40.32 -12.10
N ARG A 486 1.63 40.15 -11.68
CA ARG A 486 0.63 41.24 -11.64
C ARG A 486 1.10 42.38 -10.74
N ALA A 487 1.56 42.06 -9.53
CA ALA A 487 2.06 43.05 -8.57
C ALA A 487 3.26 43.83 -9.16
N THR A 488 4.18 43.14 -9.79
CA THR A 488 5.37 43.76 -10.46
C THR A 488 4.95 44.68 -11.61
N LEU A 489 4.00 44.24 -12.45
CA LEU A 489 3.50 45.06 -13.56
C LEU A 489 2.76 46.32 -13.07
N ILE A 490 1.94 46.19 -12.01
CA ILE A 490 1.27 47.34 -11.41
C ILE A 490 2.30 48.31 -10.82
N GLY A 491 3.29 47.78 -10.08
CA GLY A 491 4.39 48.61 -9.52
C GLY A 491 5.16 49.35 -10.58
N ALA A 492 5.52 48.69 -11.70
CA ALA A 492 6.20 49.30 -12.83
C ALA A 492 5.34 50.37 -13.52
N GLY A 493 4.03 50.09 -13.68
CA GLY A 493 3.08 51.06 -14.23
C GLY A 493 2.95 52.32 -13.36
N CYS A 494 2.81 52.16 -12.07
CA CYS A 494 2.79 53.27 -11.11
C CYS A 494 4.11 54.06 -11.14
N GLY A 495 5.25 53.38 -11.17
CA GLY A 495 6.57 54.00 -11.30
C GLY A 495 6.70 54.86 -12.58
N LEU A 496 6.21 54.36 -13.72
CA LEU A 496 6.19 55.09 -14.98
C LEU A 496 5.33 56.35 -14.91
N VAL A 497 4.13 56.27 -14.32
CA VAL A 497 3.24 57.42 -14.11
C VAL A 497 3.91 58.48 -13.23
N VAL A 498 4.56 58.07 -12.13
CA VAL A 498 5.31 59.00 -11.26
C VAL A 498 6.46 59.66 -12.02
N LEU A 499 7.22 58.90 -12.82
CA LEU A 499 8.30 59.42 -13.63
C LEU A 499 7.79 60.43 -14.67
N CYS A 500 6.68 60.15 -15.35
CA CYS A 500 6.04 61.08 -16.30
C CYS A 500 5.59 62.37 -15.62
N LEU A 501 5.00 62.29 -14.43
CA LEU A 501 4.62 63.46 -13.63
C LEU A 501 5.83 64.29 -13.22
N LEU A 502 6.91 63.68 -12.78
CA LEU A 502 8.16 64.38 -12.44
C LEU A 502 8.76 65.09 -13.65
N LEU A 503 8.82 64.44 -14.81
CA LEU A 503 9.29 65.04 -16.07
C LEU A 503 8.41 66.21 -16.49
N TYR A 504 7.08 66.07 -16.35
CA TYR A 504 6.13 67.18 -16.63
C TYR A 504 6.39 68.37 -15.71
N ILE A 505 6.55 68.14 -14.41
CA ILE A 505 6.84 69.20 -13.43
C ILE A 505 8.17 69.92 -13.76
N VAL A 506 9.23 69.13 -14.06
CA VAL A 506 10.53 69.69 -14.45
C VAL A 506 10.42 70.53 -15.72
N PHE A 507 9.70 70.03 -16.72
CA PHE A 507 9.45 70.78 -17.98
C PHE A 507 8.68 72.06 -17.69
N HIS A 508 7.65 72.02 -16.85
CA HIS A 508 6.85 73.22 -16.56
C HIS A 508 7.61 74.25 -15.73
N ILE A 509 8.49 73.84 -14.82
CA ILE A 509 9.39 74.73 -14.08
C ILE A 509 10.40 75.38 -15.02
N ARG A 510 11.01 74.59 -15.95
CA ARG A 510 11.96 75.13 -16.95
C ARG A 510 11.27 76.13 -17.90
N HIS A 511 10.05 75.82 -18.31
CA HIS A 511 9.29 76.72 -19.21
C HIS A 511 8.91 78.01 -18.47
N ARG A 512 8.49 77.96 -17.22
CA ARG A 512 8.24 79.17 -16.42
C ARG A 512 9.51 80.03 -16.23
N ARG A 513 10.64 79.42 -15.94
CA ARG A 513 11.94 80.13 -15.81
C ARG A 513 12.36 80.77 -17.10
N ARG A 514 12.13 80.17 -18.25
CA ARG A 514 12.39 80.78 -19.56
C ARG A 514 11.44 81.91 -19.86
N ALA A 515 10.16 81.84 -19.51
CA ALA A 515 9.19 82.92 -19.67
C ALA A 515 9.49 84.13 -18.78
N GLN A 516 10.16 83.98 -17.66
CA GLN A 516 10.59 85.04 -16.76
C GLN A 516 11.93 85.71 -17.19
N GLN A 517 12.63 85.10 -18.16
CA GLN A 517 13.91 85.64 -18.68
C GLN A 517 13.80 86.37 -20.03
N LEU A 518 12.56 86.60 -20.53
CA LEU A 518 12.37 87.45 -21.69
C LEU A 518 12.44 88.93 -21.23
N PRO A 519 13.33 89.76 -21.80
CA PRO A 519 13.39 91.17 -21.43
C PRO A 519 12.11 91.84 -21.83
N GLU A 520 11.58 92.71 -20.97
CA GLU A 520 10.58 93.72 -21.34
C GLU A 520 11.16 94.51 -22.46
N SER A 521 10.55 94.49 -23.65
CA SER A 521 10.85 95.43 -24.74
C SER A 521 10.32 96.80 -24.31
N ASP A 522 11.24 97.69 -24.08
CA ASP A 522 10.93 99.10 -23.91
C ASP A 522 10.18 99.64 -25.12
N GLU A 523 9.00 100.22 -24.85
CA GLU A 523 8.48 101.39 -25.60
C GLU A 523 8.47 102.59 -24.68
#